data_693d0ba7220ff9864ab29c1a7b10da81
#
_entry.id   693d0ba7220ff9864ab29c1a7b10da81
#
_cell.length_a   1.000
_cell.length_b   1.000
_cell.length_c   1.000
_cell.angle_alpha   90.00
_cell.angle_beta   90.00
_cell.angle_gamma   90.00
#
_symmetry.space_group_name_H-M   'P 1'
#
loop_
_entity.id
_entity.type
_entity.pdbx_description
1 polymer ?
#
loop_
_entity_poly.entity_id
_entity_poly.type
_entity_poly.pdbx_seq_one_letter_code
_entity_poly.pdbx_strand_id
1 'polypeptide(L)'
;MAYAAGVDVGSTQTKAVIIDESRKIVGRALIDTGANVVLAAETAFDKALEATKLEDDEIEYVIGTGYGRYRVTFGNAQVTEISCHGRGAAHMFPGTRTVVDMGGQDTKAIRVGASGEIVDFCMNDKCAAGTGRFLGAAAAALDIPLAELGATALRFTKTVRISTTCTVFAESEVLSWLGKGKKIEDILWGVHQSIAMRSAGLMRRVGVEEQVTFTGGVTKNIAMVKALEEKLGVRLNVSEDSHYMGALGAALFALDHIVASRAPHDAPQEVTP
;
A
#
# COMPACT_ATOMS: atom_id res chain seq x y z
N MET A 1 18.80 -3.26 22.72
CA MET A 1 18.29 -2.55 21.52
C MET A 1 16.94 -3.19 21.21
N ALA A 2 15.91 -2.40 21.04
CA ALA A 2 14.58 -2.95 20.80
C ALA A 2 14.36 -3.15 19.28
N TYR A 3 13.81 -4.29 18.90
CA TYR A 3 13.38 -4.55 17.54
C TYR A 3 11.88 -4.84 17.52
N ALA A 4 11.20 -4.29 16.52
CA ALA A 4 9.77 -4.45 16.33
C ALA A 4 9.46 -4.81 14.88
N ALA A 5 8.41 -5.60 14.66
CA ALA A 5 8.02 -6.03 13.34
C ALA A 5 6.57 -5.70 13.01
N GLY A 6 6.33 -5.50 11.71
CA GLY A 6 5.00 -5.38 11.14
C GLY A 6 4.84 -6.32 9.96
N VAL A 7 3.71 -7.01 9.91
CA VAL A 7 3.37 -7.96 8.84
C VAL A 7 2.06 -7.53 8.18
N ASP A 8 2.16 -7.06 6.94
CA ASP A 8 1.02 -6.63 6.11
C ASP A 8 0.59 -7.76 5.18
N VAL A 9 -0.49 -8.42 5.56
CA VAL A 9 -1.06 -9.54 4.79
C VAL A 9 -2.13 -9.02 3.84
N GLY A 10 -1.69 -8.64 2.65
CA GLY A 10 -2.58 -8.18 1.58
C GLY A 10 -3.21 -9.33 0.81
N SER A 11 -4.21 -9.02 -0.01
CA SER A 11 -4.93 -10.01 -0.83
C SER A 11 -4.09 -10.63 -1.97
N THR A 12 -3.03 -9.96 -2.39
CA THR A 12 -2.16 -10.39 -3.50
C THR A 12 -0.74 -10.63 -3.03
N GLN A 13 -0.22 -9.76 -2.19
CA GLN A 13 1.15 -9.79 -1.69
C GLN A 13 1.17 -9.58 -0.18
N THR A 14 2.05 -10.31 0.51
CA THR A 14 2.34 -10.18 1.94
C THR A 14 3.73 -9.57 2.11
N LYS A 15 3.86 -8.62 3.02
CA LYS A 15 5.11 -7.93 3.32
C LYS A 15 5.38 -7.98 4.81
N ALA A 16 6.66 -8.10 5.17
CA ALA A 16 7.12 -7.92 6.53
C ALA A 16 8.21 -6.86 6.57
N VAL A 17 8.24 -6.08 7.65
CA VAL A 17 9.26 -5.06 7.93
C VAL A 17 9.68 -5.19 9.39
N ILE A 18 10.98 -5.20 9.62
CA ILE A 18 11.60 -5.15 10.96
C ILE A 18 12.31 -3.81 11.08
N ILE A 19 12.08 -3.13 12.19
CA ILE A 19 12.74 -1.85 12.53
C ILE A 19 13.48 -1.94 13.86
N ASP A 20 14.53 -1.13 14.00
CA ASP A 20 15.21 -0.91 15.26
C ASP A 20 14.57 0.23 16.09
N GLU A 21 15.07 0.47 17.28
CA GLU A 21 14.59 1.54 18.19
C GLU A 21 14.79 2.96 17.62
N SER A 22 15.66 3.14 16.63
CA SER A 22 15.79 4.39 15.87
C SER A 22 14.77 4.53 14.75
N ARG A 23 13.85 3.56 14.62
CA ARG A 23 12.82 3.45 13.57
C ARG A 23 13.38 3.21 12.17
N LYS A 24 14.60 2.72 12.06
CA LYS A 24 15.23 2.38 10.80
C LYS A 24 14.86 0.96 10.40
N ILE A 25 14.53 0.76 9.13
CA ILE A 25 14.30 -0.59 8.57
C ILE A 25 15.63 -1.35 8.56
N VAL A 26 15.67 -2.48 9.27
CA VAL A 26 16.82 -3.39 9.34
C VAL A 26 16.58 -4.67 8.55
N GLY A 27 15.32 -5.09 8.38
CA GLY A 27 14.92 -6.23 7.56
C GLY A 27 13.59 -6.00 6.87
N ARG A 28 13.42 -6.55 5.66
CA ARG A 28 12.16 -6.49 4.92
C ARG A 28 12.04 -7.63 3.92
N ALA A 29 10.83 -8.10 3.71
CA ALA A 29 10.52 -9.09 2.70
C ALA A 29 9.17 -8.85 2.05
N LEU A 30 9.02 -9.33 0.82
CA LEU A 30 7.79 -9.32 0.04
C LEU A 30 7.64 -10.66 -0.66
N ILE A 31 6.48 -11.27 -0.50
CA ILE A 31 6.11 -12.51 -1.19
C ILE A 31 4.69 -12.42 -1.75
N ASP A 32 4.33 -13.32 -2.64
CA ASP A 32 2.95 -13.48 -3.06
C ASP A 32 2.13 -14.17 -1.95
N THR A 33 0.93 -13.67 -1.66
CA THR A 33 0.09 -14.20 -0.58
C THR A 33 -0.40 -15.62 -0.89
N GLY A 34 -0.75 -15.90 -2.14
CA GLY A 34 -1.27 -17.22 -2.54
C GLY A 34 -2.56 -17.59 -1.80
N ALA A 35 -2.83 -18.89 -1.70
CA ALA A 35 -4.03 -19.42 -1.08
C ALA A 35 -3.89 -19.63 0.45
N ASN A 36 -2.67 -19.88 0.94
CA ASN A 36 -2.40 -20.07 2.37
C ASN A 36 -1.89 -18.81 3.02
N VAL A 37 -2.82 -18.01 3.54
CA VAL A 37 -2.56 -16.69 4.12
C VAL A 37 -1.70 -16.76 5.39
N VAL A 38 -1.85 -17.83 6.21
CA VAL A 38 -1.04 -18.03 7.43
C VAL A 38 0.41 -18.28 7.03
N LEU A 39 0.64 -19.25 6.15
CA LEU A 39 1.98 -19.57 5.65
C LEU A 39 2.64 -18.36 4.97
N ALA A 40 1.86 -17.52 4.28
CA ALA A 40 2.37 -16.32 3.67
C ALA A 40 2.86 -15.31 4.72
N ALA A 41 2.12 -15.16 5.82
CA ALA A 41 2.52 -14.28 6.93
C ALA A 41 3.83 -14.76 7.56
N GLU A 42 3.91 -16.04 7.91
CA GLU A 42 5.10 -16.69 8.48
C GLU A 42 6.31 -16.55 7.54
N THR A 43 6.14 -16.97 6.28
CA THR A 43 7.23 -16.92 5.28
C THR A 43 7.73 -15.49 5.03
N ALA A 44 6.85 -14.48 5.03
CA ALA A 44 7.26 -13.10 4.85
C ALA A 44 8.06 -12.60 6.06
N PHE A 45 7.64 -12.97 7.28
CA PHE A 45 8.35 -12.63 8.50
C PHE A 45 9.73 -13.30 8.55
N ASP A 46 9.80 -14.62 8.33
CA ASP A 46 11.05 -15.39 8.32
C ASP A 46 12.07 -14.80 7.32
N LYS A 47 11.63 -14.48 6.10
CA LYS A 47 12.49 -13.85 5.10
C LYS A 47 12.95 -12.45 5.48
N ALA A 48 12.11 -11.69 6.19
CA ALA A 48 12.53 -10.38 6.69
C ALA A 48 13.56 -10.53 7.82
N LEU A 49 13.43 -11.57 8.65
CA LEU A 49 14.37 -11.91 9.71
C LEU A 49 15.70 -12.42 9.13
N GLU A 50 15.67 -13.31 8.13
CA GLU A 50 16.85 -13.77 7.40
C GLU A 50 17.67 -12.63 6.76
N ALA A 51 17.00 -11.53 6.36
CA ALA A 51 17.68 -10.36 5.82
C ALA A 51 18.45 -9.55 6.91
N THR A 52 18.26 -9.88 8.17
CA THR A 52 18.97 -9.34 9.32
C THR A 52 19.99 -10.38 9.84
N LYS A 53 20.62 -10.11 10.97
CA LYS A 53 21.42 -11.09 11.73
C LYS A 53 20.76 -11.40 13.08
N LEU A 54 19.46 -11.12 13.19
CA LEU A 54 18.69 -11.26 14.41
C LEU A 54 18.08 -12.66 14.48
N GLU A 55 17.90 -13.15 15.69
CA GLU A 55 17.09 -14.33 16.00
C GLU A 55 15.64 -13.91 16.29
N ASP A 56 14.69 -14.84 16.20
CA ASP A 56 13.25 -14.58 16.38
C ASP A 56 12.92 -13.98 17.75
N ASP A 57 13.61 -14.43 18.81
CA ASP A 57 13.43 -13.98 20.19
C ASP A 57 13.96 -12.56 20.47
N GLU A 58 14.70 -11.98 19.54
CA GLU A 58 15.12 -10.58 19.59
C GLU A 58 14.04 -9.61 19.12
N ILE A 59 12.98 -10.11 18.45
CA ILE A 59 11.85 -9.29 18.01
C ILE A 59 10.83 -9.20 19.15
N GLU A 60 10.81 -8.07 19.83
CA GLU A 60 10.01 -7.91 21.06
C GLU A 60 8.51 -7.80 20.86
N TYR A 61 8.07 -7.27 19.71
CA TYR A 61 6.65 -7.10 19.40
C TYR A 61 6.38 -7.14 17.91
N VAL A 62 5.33 -7.89 17.53
CA VAL A 62 4.90 -8.04 16.13
C VAL A 62 3.46 -7.61 15.99
N ILE A 63 3.18 -6.71 15.03
CA ILE A 63 1.81 -6.29 14.69
C ILE A 63 1.45 -6.79 13.30
N GLY A 64 0.29 -7.48 13.23
CA GLY A 64 -0.35 -7.85 11.98
C GLY A 64 -1.24 -6.73 11.43
N THR A 65 -1.20 -6.51 10.11
CA THR A 65 -2.07 -5.57 9.39
C THR A 65 -2.51 -6.13 8.04
N GLY A 66 -3.27 -5.37 7.27
CA GLY A 66 -3.81 -5.77 5.99
C GLY A 66 -5.13 -6.52 6.07
N TYR A 67 -5.63 -6.95 4.91
CA TYR A 67 -6.84 -7.75 4.79
C TYR A 67 -6.79 -9.04 5.64
N GLY A 68 -5.63 -9.71 5.63
CA GLY A 68 -5.39 -10.95 6.35
C GLY A 68 -4.83 -10.78 7.78
N ARG A 69 -4.88 -9.60 8.40
CA ARG A 69 -4.25 -9.31 9.71
C ARG A 69 -4.55 -10.30 10.82
N TYR A 70 -5.75 -10.88 10.84
CA TYR A 70 -6.14 -11.89 11.82
C TYR A 70 -5.50 -13.26 11.58
N ARG A 71 -4.75 -13.42 10.50
CA ARG A 71 -4.00 -14.63 10.15
C ARG A 71 -2.52 -14.53 10.49
N VAL A 72 -2.08 -13.42 11.07
CA VAL A 72 -0.75 -13.28 11.68
C VAL A 72 -0.83 -13.86 13.10
N THR A 73 -0.81 -15.19 13.18
CA THR A 73 -1.09 -15.95 14.41
C THR A 73 0.03 -15.86 15.45
N PHE A 74 1.24 -15.55 15.01
CA PHE A 74 2.39 -15.31 15.87
C PHE A 74 2.53 -13.84 16.31
N GLY A 75 1.68 -12.95 15.79
CA GLY A 75 1.69 -11.53 16.15
C GLY A 75 1.05 -11.25 17.50
N ASN A 76 1.56 -10.25 18.19
CA ASN A 76 1.07 -9.82 19.51
C ASN A 76 -0.23 -9.01 19.42
N ALA A 77 -0.42 -8.25 18.35
CA ALA A 77 -1.63 -7.44 18.14
C ALA A 77 -1.93 -7.23 16.64
N GLN A 78 -3.10 -6.65 16.37
CA GLN A 78 -3.52 -6.28 15.02
C GLN A 78 -3.92 -4.80 14.97
N VAL A 79 -3.52 -4.12 13.89
CA VAL A 79 -3.89 -2.74 13.58
C VAL A 79 -4.44 -2.67 12.16
N THR A 80 -5.40 -1.79 11.91
CA THR A 80 -6.01 -1.65 10.59
C THR A 80 -4.99 -1.18 9.55
N GLU A 81 -5.10 -1.66 8.32
CA GLU A 81 -4.24 -1.23 7.23
C GLU A 81 -4.34 0.29 6.97
N ILE A 82 -5.50 0.89 7.22
CA ILE A 82 -5.71 2.33 7.06
C ILE A 82 -4.78 3.11 8.01
N SER A 83 -4.78 2.73 9.30
CA SER A 83 -3.90 3.34 10.31
C SER A 83 -2.42 3.10 9.98
N CYS A 84 -2.08 1.89 9.56
CA CYS A 84 -0.69 1.53 9.26
C CYS A 84 -0.17 2.29 8.03
N HIS A 85 -0.95 2.40 6.94
CA HIS A 85 -0.54 3.19 5.77
C HIS A 85 -0.40 4.67 6.10
N GLY A 86 -1.30 5.24 6.91
CA GLY A 86 -1.19 6.62 7.39
C GLY A 86 0.09 6.85 8.20
N ARG A 87 0.36 5.98 9.19
CA ARG A 87 1.54 6.05 10.06
C ARG A 87 2.85 5.86 9.28
N GLY A 88 2.90 4.86 8.40
CA GLY A 88 4.07 4.57 7.58
C GLY A 88 4.37 5.70 6.59
N ALA A 89 3.34 6.24 5.93
CA ALA A 89 3.49 7.34 4.98
C ALA A 89 3.98 8.63 5.66
N ALA A 90 3.43 9.00 6.83
CA ALA A 90 3.85 10.17 7.58
C ALA A 90 5.29 10.04 8.11
N HIS A 91 5.73 8.83 8.46
CA HIS A 91 7.09 8.56 8.87
C HIS A 91 8.08 8.66 7.71
N MET A 92 7.76 8.01 6.58
CA MET A 92 8.65 7.99 5.41
C MET A 92 8.73 9.34 4.70
N PHE A 93 7.62 10.06 4.65
CA PHE A 93 7.50 11.38 4.02
C PHE A 93 6.91 12.38 5.01
N PRO A 94 7.75 12.98 5.87
CA PRO A 94 7.29 14.02 6.81
C PRO A 94 6.55 15.15 6.08
N GLY A 95 5.41 15.53 6.62
CA GLY A 95 4.52 16.51 5.99
C GLY A 95 3.40 15.91 5.15
N THR A 96 3.32 14.57 4.97
CA THR A 96 2.17 13.91 4.35
C THR A 96 0.86 14.32 5.01
N ARG A 97 -0.13 14.69 4.19
CA ARG A 97 -1.50 15.03 4.63
C ARG A 97 -2.55 14.12 3.98
N THR A 98 -2.27 13.62 2.79
CA THR A 98 -3.16 12.70 2.09
C THR A 98 -2.37 11.50 1.62
N VAL A 99 -2.94 10.30 1.80
CA VAL A 99 -2.39 9.05 1.30
C VAL A 99 -3.36 8.45 0.30
N VAL A 100 -2.88 8.07 -0.87
CA VAL A 100 -3.57 7.15 -1.76
C VAL A 100 -2.89 5.80 -1.66
N ASP A 101 -3.59 4.81 -1.12
CA ASP A 101 -3.13 3.43 -1.08
C ASP A 101 -3.83 2.63 -2.18
N MET A 102 -3.06 2.04 -3.09
CA MET A 102 -3.61 1.21 -4.15
C MET A 102 -3.05 -0.20 -4.06
N GLY A 103 -3.91 -1.07 -3.58
CA GLY A 103 -3.65 -2.51 -3.46
C GLY A 103 -4.02 -3.30 -4.72
N GLY A 104 -3.98 -4.62 -4.60
CA GLY A 104 -4.42 -5.54 -5.65
C GLY A 104 -5.94 -5.52 -5.85
N GLN A 105 -6.74 -5.45 -4.78
CA GLN A 105 -8.20 -5.56 -4.83
C GLN A 105 -8.94 -4.31 -4.35
N ASP A 106 -8.29 -3.39 -3.69
CA ASP A 106 -8.88 -2.19 -3.14
C ASP A 106 -8.03 -0.94 -3.41
N THR A 107 -8.63 0.20 -3.21
CA THR A 107 -7.96 1.50 -3.23
C THR A 107 -8.53 2.35 -2.11
N LYS A 108 -7.66 2.95 -1.34
CA LYS A 108 -8.01 3.81 -0.21
C LYS A 108 -7.48 5.21 -0.42
N ALA A 109 -8.30 6.18 -0.08
CA ALA A 109 -7.91 7.58 0.09
C ALA A 109 -7.98 7.87 1.58
N ILE A 110 -6.90 8.35 2.16
CA ILE A 110 -6.77 8.54 3.60
C ILE A 110 -6.24 9.94 3.85
N ARG A 111 -6.94 10.72 4.66
CA ARG A 111 -6.44 12.00 5.17
C ARG A 111 -5.82 11.79 6.54
N VAL A 112 -4.61 12.32 6.72
CA VAL A 112 -3.83 12.11 7.93
C VAL A 112 -3.44 13.43 8.58
N GLY A 113 -3.34 13.42 9.88
CA GLY A 113 -2.78 14.51 10.67
C GLY A 113 -1.25 14.47 10.69
N ALA A 114 -0.65 15.31 11.52
CA ALA A 114 0.79 15.55 11.54
C ALA A 114 1.63 14.32 11.94
N SER A 115 1.07 13.45 12.78
CA SER A 115 1.74 12.22 13.27
C SER A 115 1.31 10.98 12.48
N GLY A 116 0.49 11.14 11.42
CA GLY A 116 -0.06 10.04 10.64
C GLY A 116 -1.33 9.44 11.23
N GLU A 117 -1.96 10.11 12.22
CA GLU A 117 -3.28 9.77 12.73
C GLU A 117 -4.36 9.97 11.66
N ILE A 118 -5.36 9.10 11.65
CA ILE A 118 -6.41 9.13 10.63
C ILE A 118 -7.42 10.23 10.95
N VAL A 119 -7.57 11.17 10.04
CA VAL A 119 -8.58 12.25 10.11
C VAL A 119 -9.86 11.82 9.40
N ASP A 120 -9.72 11.25 8.20
CA ASP A 120 -10.84 10.76 7.38
C ASP A 120 -10.34 9.73 6.38
N PHE A 121 -11.20 8.85 5.89
CA PHE A 121 -10.86 7.91 4.83
C PHE A 121 -12.06 7.51 3.99
N CYS A 122 -11.78 7.12 2.77
CA CYS A 122 -12.74 6.52 1.84
C CYS A 122 -12.07 5.40 1.06
N MET A 123 -12.76 4.29 0.88
CA MET A 123 -12.20 3.15 0.18
C MET A 123 -13.13 2.61 -0.91
N ASN A 124 -12.54 1.96 -1.90
CA ASN A 124 -13.19 1.13 -2.88
C ASN A 124 -12.70 -0.31 -2.70
N ASP A 125 -13.48 -1.12 -2.00
CA ASP A 125 -13.20 -2.52 -1.66
C ASP A 125 -14.09 -3.53 -2.41
N LYS A 126 -15.10 -3.04 -3.12
CA LYS A 126 -16.11 -3.89 -3.78
C LYS A 126 -15.98 -3.96 -5.30
N CYS A 127 -15.10 -3.15 -5.88
CA CYS A 127 -14.97 -3.07 -7.33
C CYS A 127 -13.50 -3.05 -7.74
N ALA A 128 -13.08 -4.05 -8.50
CA ALA A 128 -11.71 -4.17 -9.01
C ALA A 128 -11.33 -3.03 -9.98
N ALA A 129 -12.32 -2.36 -10.57
CA ALA A 129 -12.06 -1.18 -11.39
C ALA A 129 -11.50 -0.04 -10.52
N GLY A 130 -10.29 0.40 -10.79
CA GLY A 130 -9.58 1.37 -9.98
C GLY A 130 -8.54 0.75 -9.03
N THR A 131 -8.20 -0.52 -9.20
CA THR A 131 -7.22 -1.24 -8.38
C THR A 131 -6.16 -1.93 -9.24
N GLY A 132 -5.13 -2.51 -8.60
CA GLY A 132 -4.09 -3.29 -9.29
C GLY A 132 -4.64 -4.48 -10.10
N ARG A 133 -5.79 -5.03 -9.71
CA ARG A 133 -6.44 -6.13 -10.45
C ARG A 133 -6.88 -5.72 -11.85
N PHE A 134 -7.26 -4.46 -12.05
CA PHE A 134 -7.56 -3.96 -13.39
C PHE A 134 -6.30 -3.89 -14.27
N LEU A 135 -5.16 -3.47 -13.70
CA LEU A 135 -3.87 -3.52 -14.42
C LEU A 135 -3.51 -4.95 -14.79
N GLY A 136 -3.69 -5.91 -13.85
CA GLY A 136 -3.46 -7.32 -14.12
C GLY A 136 -4.35 -7.90 -15.23
N ALA A 137 -5.63 -7.55 -15.26
CA ALA A 137 -6.55 -7.96 -16.34
C ALA A 137 -6.14 -7.38 -17.69
N ALA A 138 -5.76 -6.11 -17.74
CA ALA A 138 -5.28 -5.49 -18.98
C ALA A 138 -3.95 -6.10 -19.46
N ALA A 139 -3.04 -6.43 -18.54
CA ALA A 139 -1.78 -7.12 -18.82
C ALA A 139 -2.03 -8.50 -19.47
N ALA A 140 -2.92 -9.28 -18.86
CA ALA A 140 -3.29 -10.61 -19.37
C ALA A 140 -3.98 -10.53 -20.76
N ALA A 141 -4.92 -9.58 -20.94
CA ALA A 141 -5.63 -9.40 -22.22
C ALA A 141 -4.71 -9.01 -23.38
N LEU A 142 -3.59 -8.34 -23.10
CA LEU A 142 -2.61 -7.88 -24.08
C LEU A 142 -1.35 -8.76 -24.15
N ASP A 143 -1.30 -9.83 -23.37
CA ASP A 143 -0.13 -10.73 -23.25
C ASP A 143 1.18 -9.98 -22.95
N ILE A 144 1.12 -9.06 -21.98
CA ILE A 144 2.26 -8.25 -21.54
C ILE A 144 2.56 -8.55 -20.08
N PRO A 145 3.83 -8.75 -19.68
CA PRO A 145 4.19 -8.89 -18.29
C PRO A 145 3.75 -7.66 -17.47
N LEU A 146 3.13 -7.88 -16.29
CA LEU A 146 2.64 -6.81 -15.43
C LEU A 146 3.73 -5.78 -15.08
N ALA A 147 4.97 -6.25 -14.92
CA ALA A 147 6.12 -5.40 -14.62
C ALA A 147 6.46 -4.41 -15.76
N GLU A 148 6.15 -4.76 -17.02
CA GLU A 148 6.44 -3.94 -18.19
C GLU A 148 5.31 -2.97 -18.55
N LEU A 149 4.13 -3.16 -17.93
CA LEU A 149 2.92 -2.44 -18.28
C LEU A 149 3.10 -0.91 -18.19
N GLY A 150 3.72 -0.45 -17.11
CA GLY A 150 3.95 0.98 -16.88
C GLY A 150 4.88 1.60 -17.90
N ALA A 151 6.03 0.97 -18.16
CA ALA A 151 6.99 1.45 -19.14
C ALA A 151 6.40 1.45 -20.56
N THR A 152 5.60 0.44 -20.91
CA THR A 152 4.91 0.36 -22.19
C THR A 152 3.86 1.47 -22.32
N ALA A 153 3.04 1.68 -21.31
CA ALA A 153 2.02 2.73 -21.32
C ALA A 153 2.62 4.13 -21.52
N LEU A 154 3.81 4.41 -20.96
CA LEU A 154 4.45 5.72 -21.08
C LEU A 154 4.95 6.06 -22.50
N ARG A 155 4.98 5.09 -23.42
CA ARG A 155 5.31 5.33 -24.84
C ARG A 155 4.09 5.76 -25.67
N PHE A 156 2.97 6.05 -25.04
CA PHE A 156 1.75 6.47 -25.72
C PHE A 156 1.97 7.71 -26.60
N THR A 157 1.23 7.78 -27.71
CA THR A 157 1.23 8.91 -28.63
C THR A 157 -0.16 9.57 -28.70
N LYS A 158 -1.21 8.81 -28.39
CA LYS A 158 -2.59 9.25 -28.35
C LYS A 158 -3.27 8.61 -27.15
N THR A 159 -4.34 9.21 -26.66
CA THR A 159 -5.15 8.62 -25.56
C THR A 159 -6.34 7.90 -26.15
N VAL A 160 -6.51 6.64 -25.79
CA VAL A 160 -7.74 5.87 -26.02
C VAL A 160 -8.60 5.97 -24.77
N ARG A 161 -9.87 6.30 -24.92
CA ARG A 161 -10.79 6.35 -23.77
C ARG A 161 -11.23 4.92 -23.43
N ILE A 162 -10.90 4.49 -22.22
CA ILE A 162 -11.37 3.23 -21.65
C ILE A 162 -12.54 3.53 -20.69
N SER A 163 -13.61 2.76 -20.83
CA SER A 163 -14.77 2.86 -19.94
C SER A 163 -14.39 2.47 -18.52
N THR A 164 -14.94 3.16 -17.55
CA THR A 164 -14.59 2.95 -16.13
C THR A 164 -15.57 2.04 -15.39
N THR A 165 -16.55 1.46 -16.07
CA THR A 165 -17.75 0.94 -15.40
C THR A 165 -17.50 -0.39 -14.68
N CYS A 166 -16.78 -1.33 -15.29
CA CYS A 166 -16.52 -2.65 -14.71
C CYS A 166 -15.27 -3.28 -15.33
N THR A 167 -14.43 -3.94 -14.51
CA THR A 167 -13.20 -4.62 -14.96
C THR A 167 -13.48 -5.75 -15.96
N VAL A 168 -14.62 -6.45 -15.81
CA VAL A 168 -15.02 -7.53 -16.74
C VAL A 168 -15.26 -7.00 -18.16
N PHE A 169 -15.85 -5.82 -18.27
CA PHE A 169 -16.04 -5.18 -19.59
C PHE A 169 -14.77 -4.51 -20.11
N ALA A 170 -13.86 -4.14 -19.22
CA ALA A 170 -12.61 -3.50 -19.60
C ALA A 170 -11.71 -4.42 -20.44
N GLU A 171 -11.66 -5.71 -20.13
CA GLU A 171 -10.92 -6.70 -20.95
C GLU A 171 -11.48 -6.72 -22.39
N SER A 172 -12.79 -6.87 -22.55
CA SER A 172 -13.44 -6.84 -23.86
C SER A 172 -13.24 -5.51 -24.59
N GLU A 173 -13.21 -4.39 -23.86
CA GLU A 173 -12.96 -3.07 -24.44
C GLU A 173 -11.51 -2.91 -24.90
N VAL A 174 -10.54 -3.39 -24.11
CA VAL A 174 -9.12 -3.42 -24.48
C VAL A 174 -8.91 -4.22 -25.77
N LEU A 175 -9.48 -5.42 -25.85
CA LEU A 175 -9.42 -6.26 -27.06
C LEU A 175 -10.15 -5.62 -28.25
N SER A 176 -11.26 -4.94 -28.03
CA SER A 176 -11.98 -4.20 -29.09
C SER A 176 -11.12 -3.07 -29.67
N TRP A 177 -10.40 -2.34 -28.83
CA TRP A 177 -9.49 -1.30 -29.31
C TRP A 177 -8.29 -1.86 -30.06
N LEU A 178 -7.75 -3.00 -29.61
CA LEU A 178 -6.71 -3.73 -30.32
C LEU A 178 -7.19 -4.18 -31.69
N GLY A 179 -8.39 -4.76 -31.78
CA GLY A 179 -9.02 -5.15 -33.04
C GLY A 179 -9.30 -3.98 -34.00
N LYS A 180 -9.45 -2.76 -33.48
CA LYS A 180 -9.55 -1.51 -34.26
C LYS A 180 -8.20 -0.93 -34.66
N GLY A 181 -7.09 -1.66 -34.45
CA GLY A 181 -5.75 -1.26 -34.85
C GLY A 181 -5.14 -0.13 -33.99
N LYS A 182 -5.64 0.08 -32.75
CA LYS A 182 -5.00 1.02 -31.83
C LYS A 182 -3.71 0.43 -31.28
N LYS A 183 -2.71 1.29 -31.04
CA LYS A 183 -1.45 0.87 -30.46
C LYS A 183 -1.64 0.43 -29.00
N ILE A 184 -0.91 -0.58 -28.59
CA ILE A 184 -0.95 -1.12 -27.23
C ILE A 184 -0.63 -0.05 -26.20
N GLU A 185 0.37 0.80 -26.46
CA GLU A 185 0.77 1.90 -25.59
C GLU A 185 -0.38 2.89 -25.34
N ASP A 186 -1.14 3.22 -26.41
CA ASP A 186 -2.26 4.16 -26.33
C ASP A 186 -3.43 3.56 -25.52
N ILE A 187 -3.68 2.25 -25.70
CA ILE A 187 -4.71 1.50 -24.95
C ILE A 187 -4.32 1.44 -23.47
N LEU A 188 -3.06 1.05 -23.16
CA LEU A 188 -2.57 0.96 -21.79
C LEU A 188 -2.60 2.31 -21.08
N TRP A 189 -2.22 3.39 -21.76
CA TRP A 189 -2.35 4.72 -21.18
C TRP A 189 -3.79 5.06 -20.82
N GLY A 190 -4.74 4.70 -21.69
CA GLY A 190 -6.18 4.84 -21.43
C GLY A 190 -6.64 4.06 -20.19
N VAL A 191 -6.11 2.85 -19.97
CA VAL A 191 -6.35 2.04 -18.77
C VAL A 191 -5.87 2.78 -17.51
N HIS A 192 -4.63 3.29 -17.51
CA HIS A 192 -4.06 4.04 -16.39
C HIS A 192 -4.88 5.31 -16.09
N GLN A 193 -5.26 6.05 -17.12
CA GLN A 193 -6.11 7.24 -16.98
C GLN A 193 -7.49 6.91 -16.37
N SER A 194 -8.08 5.78 -16.74
CA SER A 194 -9.35 5.30 -16.19
C SER A 194 -9.24 4.99 -14.69
N ILE A 195 -8.18 4.27 -14.28
CA ILE A 195 -7.90 3.96 -12.88
C ILE A 195 -7.65 5.23 -12.08
N ALA A 196 -6.79 6.13 -12.59
CA ALA A 196 -6.46 7.39 -11.94
C ALA A 196 -7.69 8.27 -11.72
N MET A 197 -8.61 8.31 -12.68
CA MET A 197 -9.85 9.08 -12.56
C MET A 197 -10.73 8.59 -11.40
N ARG A 198 -10.83 7.27 -11.20
CA ARG A 198 -11.57 6.68 -10.08
C ARG A 198 -10.91 6.98 -8.74
N SER A 199 -9.61 6.79 -8.65
CA SER A 199 -8.85 7.04 -7.43
C SER A 199 -8.89 8.53 -7.05
N ALA A 200 -8.77 9.44 -8.03
CA ALA A 200 -8.98 10.87 -7.80
C ALA A 200 -10.38 11.19 -7.29
N GLY A 201 -11.39 10.44 -7.74
CA GLY A 201 -12.77 10.56 -7.22
C GLY A 201 -12.85 10.21 -5.73
N LEU A 202 -12.17 9.15 -5.29
CA LEU A 202 -12.08 8.79 -3.86
C LEU A 202 -11.33 9.85 -3.06
N MET A 203 -10.20 10.31 -3.57
CA MET A 203 -9.38 11.32 -2.88
C MET A 203 -10.11 12.64 -2.69
N ARG A 204 -10.91 13.07 -3.68
CA ARG A 204 -11.74 14.27 -3.53
C ARG A 204 -12.80 14.16 -2.44
N ARG A 205 -13.25 12.95 -2.10
CA ARG A 205 -14.26 12.73 -1.04
C ARG A 205 -13.70 12.97 0.35
N VAL A 206 -12.42 12.64 0.58
CA VAL A 206 -11.76 12.91 1.87
C VAL A 206 -11.10 14.30 1.91
N GLY A 207 -11.07 14.99 0.76
CA GLY A 207 -10.30 16.23 0.59
C GLY A 207 -8.81 15.94 0.33
N VAL A 208 -8.26 16.56 -0.71
CA VAL A 208 -6.85 16.43 -1.05
C VAL A 208 -6.09 17.59 -0.44
N GLU A 209 -5.22 17.29 0.51
CA GLU A 209 -4.28 18.24 1.12
C GLU A 209 -2.86 17.79 0.75
N GLU A 210 -2.02 18.74 0.33
CA GLU A 210 -0.60 18.48 0.07
C GLU A 210 0.18 18.39 1.41
N GLN A 211 1.12 17.51 1.52
CA GLN A 211 1.73 16.62 0.54
C GLN A 211 0.95 15.32 0.41
N VAL A 212 0.90 14.81 -0.82
CA VAL A 212 0.21 13.56 -1.15
C VAL A 212 1.22 12.42 -1.29
N THR A 213 1.01 11.31 -0.59
CA THR A 213 1.87 10.12 -0.64
C THR A 213 1.12 8.95 -1.27
N PHE A 214 1.77 8.28 -2.21
CA PHE A 214 1.22 7.09 -2.87
C PHE A 214 1.87 5.83 -2.27
N THR A 215 1.02 4.90 -1.81
CA THR A 215 1.41 3.65 -1.15
C THR A 215 0.78 2.43 -1.83
N GLY A 216 1.18 1.24 -1.42
CA GLY A 216 0.65 -0.02 -1.93
C GLY A 216 1.45 -0.60 -3.10
N GLY A 217 1.09 -1.82 -3.51
CA GLY A 217 1.84 -2.57 -4.52
C GLY A 217 1.88 -1.92 -5.91
N VAL A 218 0.90 -1.09 -6.24
CA VAL A 218 0.79 -0.41 -7.53
C VAL A 218 1.77 0.76 -7.68
N THR A 219 2.41 1.20 -6.61
CA THR A 219 3.47 2.25 -6.67
C THR A 219 4.65 1.88 -7.58
N LYS A 220 4.87 0.59 -7.81
CA LYS A 220 5.90 0.09 -8.76
C LYS A 220 5.56 0.41 -10.23
N ASN A 221 4.32 0.77 -10.54
CA ASN A 221 3.90 1.12 -11.89
C ASN A 221 4.05 2.63 -12.13
N ILE A 222 5.14 3.01 -12.81
CA ILE A 222 5.48 4.41 -13.08
C ILE A 222 4.42 5.18 -13.89
N ALA A 223 3.68 4.50 -14.76
CA ALA A 223 2.59 5.13 -15.51
C ALA A 223 1.39 5.42 -14.61
N MET A 224 1.19 4.62 -13.55
CA MET A 224 0.13 4.90 -12.58
C MET A 224 0.45 6.13 -11.74
N VAL A 225 1.72 6.28 -11.32
CA VAL A 225 2.20 7.50 -10.65
C VAL A 225 1.89 8.72 -11.51
N LYS A 226 2.36 8.71 -12.77
CA LYS A 226 2.13 9.82 -13.72
C LYS A 226 0.64 10.11 -13.93
N ALA A 227 -0.17 9.07 -14.13
CA ALA A 227 -1.61 9.24 -14.37
C ALA A 227 -2.35 9.83 -13.16
N LEU A 228 -1.95 9.46 -11.94
CA LEU A 228 -2.48 10.04 -10.71
C LEU A 228 -2.06 11.50 -10.54
N GLU A 229 -0.77 11.81 -10.74
CA GLU A 229 -0.27 13.19 -10.69
C GLU A 229 -1.02 14.11 -11.66
N GLU A 230 -1.24 13.66 -12.91
CA GLU A 230 -2.00 14.41 -13.90
C GLU A 230 -3.47 14.62 -13.49
N LYS A 231 -4.11 13.61 -12.85
CA LYS A 231 -5.52 13.72 -12.44
C LYS A 231 -5.72 14.54 -11.17
N LEU A 232 -4.74 14.56 -10.30
CA LEU A 232 -4.79 15.29 -9.02
C LEU A 232 -4.25 16.71 -9.16
N GLY A 233 -3.37 16.95 -10.14
CA GLY A 233 -2.67 18.22 -10.32
C GLY A 233 -1.59 18.46 -9.27
N VAL A 234 -1.11 17.42 -8.59
CA VAL A 234 -0.08 17.48 -7.53
C VAL A 234 1.02 16.47 -7.79
N ARG A 235 2.18 16.68 -7.20
CA ARG A 235 3.24 15.67 -7.15
C ARG A 235 2.97 14.66 -6.06
N LEU A 236 3.33 13.41 -6.33
CA LEU A 236 3.20 12.32 -5.37
C LEU A 236 4.55 11.98 -4.74
N ASN A 237 4.57 11.85 -3.43
CA ASN A 237 5.68 11.24 -2.72
C ASN A 237 5.64 9.72 -2.99
N VAL A 238 6.68 9.21 -3.61
CA VAL A 238 6.86 7.78 -3.92
C VAL A 238 8.33 7.42 -3.75
N SER A 239 8.62 6.28 -3.17
CA SER A 239 9.95 5.67 -3.07
C SER A 239 9.90 4.20 -3.46
N GLU A 240 11.06 3.57 -3.54
CA GLU A 240 11.17 2.12 -3.73
C GLU A 240 10.48 1.33 -2.63
N ASP A 241 10.35 1.93 -1.43
CA ASP A 241 9.73 1.30 -0.25
C ASP A 241 8.25 1.61 -0.08
N SER A 242 7.65 2.40 -0.97
CA SER A 242 6.23 2.80 -0.86
C SER A 242 5.25 1.62 -0.79
N HIS A 243 5.63 0.45 -1.28
CA HIS A 243 4.83 -0.76 -1.18
C HIS A 243 4.95 -1.49 0.17
N TYR A 244 5.89 -1.09 1.04
CA TYR A 244 6.04 -1.61 2.41
C TYR A 244 5.34 -0.74 3.47
N MET A 245 4.70 0.36 3.11
CA MET A 245 4.16 1.35 4.07
C MET A 245 3.20 0.75 5.09
N GLY A 246 2.36 -0.22 4.71
CA GLY A 246 1.49 -0.92 5.64
C GLY A 246 2.27 -1.68 6.71
N ALA A 247 3.27 -2.48 6.29
CA ALA A 247 4.12 -3.22 7.21
C ALA A 247 5.00 -2.30 8.07
N LEU A 248 5.55 -1.22 7.47
CA LEU A 248 6.31 -0.21 8.22
C LEU A 248 5.46 0.46 9.29
N GLY A 249 4.24 0.88 8.94
CA GLY A 249 3.32 1.49 9.90
C GLY A 249 2.96 0.54 11.05
N ALA A 250 2.76 -0.75 10.77
CA ALA A 250 2.54 -1.77 11.78
C ALA A 250 3.77 -1.93 12.69
N ALA A 251 4.98 -1.97 12.13
CA ALA A 251 6.23 -2.03 12.92
C ALA A 251 6.40 -0.78 13.80
N LEU A 252 6.05 0.41 13.31
CA LEU A 252 6.09 1.65 14.09
C LEU A 252 5.11 1.61 15.27
N PHE A 253 3.89 1.09 15.08
CA PHE A 253 2.96 0.89 16.19
C PHE A 253 3.47 -0.16 17.20
N ALA A 254 4.14 -1.21 16.72
CA ALA A 254 4.75 -2.21 17.59
C ALA A 254 5.87 -1.58 18.45
N LEU A 255 6.72 -0.77 17.85
CA LEU A 255 7.78 -0.06 18.57
C LEU A 255 7.22 0.95 19.59
N ASP A 256 6.19 1.71 19.20
CA ASP A 256 5.51 2.65 20.11
C ASP A 256 4.94 1.92 21.33
N HIS A 257 4.41 0.68 21.17
CA HIS A 257 3.95 -0.17 22.27
C HIS A 257 5.10 -0.57 23.20
N ILE A 258 6.25 -1.01 22.65
CA ILE A 258 7.43 -1.38 23.44
C ILE A 258 7.91 -0.18 24.28
N VAL A 259 8.00 1.00 23.66
CA VAL A 259 8.45 2.22 24.36
C VAL A 259 7.47 2.59 25.47
N ALA A 260 6.16 2.53 25.21
CA ALA A 260 5.15 2.83 26.23
C ALA A 260 5.16 1.83 27.40
N SER A 261 5.39 0.54 27.15
CA SER A 261 5.45 -0.50 28.20
C SER A 261 6.70 -0.39 29.08
N ARG A 262 7.76 0.24 28.59
CA ARG A 262 9.02 0.49 29.32
C ARG A 262 9.02 1.81 30.09
N ALA A 263 8.06 2.71 29.81
CA ALA A 263 7.94 3.96 30.56
C ALA A 263 7.59 3.66 32.02
N PRO A 264 8.24 4.30 33.01
CA PRO A 264 7.88 4.11 34.42
C PRO A 264 6.40 4.46 34.60
N HIS A 265 5.64 3.56 35.23
CA HIS A 265 4.30 3.91 35.72
C HIS A 265 4.48 5.01 36.77
N ASP A 266 4.14 6.24 36.44
CA ASP A 266 4.02 7.28 37.47
C ASP A 266 3.04 6.77 38.55
N ALA A 267 3.56 6.68 39.78
CA ALA A 267 2.76 6.28 40.92
C ALA A 267 1.52 7.19 41.04
N PRO A 268 0.37 6.66 41.50
CA PRO A 268 -0.81 7.47 41.67
C PRO A 268 -0.48 8.66 42.59
N GLN A 269 -0.81 9.86 42.14
CA GLN A 269 -0.79 11.04 43.02
C GLN A 269 -1.65 10.72 44.22
N GLU A 270 -1.03 10.58 45.39
CA GLU A 270 -1.76 10.52 46.68
C GLU A 270 -2.65 11.77 46.76
N VAL A 271 -3.92 11.54 46.63
CA VAL A 271 -4.93 12.54 47.02
C VAL A 271 -4.88 12.59 48.54
N THR A 272 -4.11 13.50 49.07
CA THR A 272 -4.18 13.84 50.50
C THR A 272 -5.54 14.45 50.79
N PRO A 273 -6.18 14.04 51.90
CA PRO A 273 -7.54 14.44 52.28
C PRO A 273 -7.70 15.95 52.57
#